data_a16c15f944a4e32049fe9ff3d9f3f64a
#
_entry.id   a16c15f944a4e32049fe9ff3d9f3f64a
#
_cell.length_a   1.000
_cell.length_b   1.000
_cell.length_c   1.000
_cell.angle_alpha   90.00
_cell.angle_beta   90.00
_cell.angle_gamma   90.00
#
_symmetry.space_group_name_H-M   'P 1'
#
loop_
_entity.id
_entity.type
_entity.pdbx_description
1 polymer ?
#
loop_
_entity_poly.entity_id
_entity_poly.type
_entity_poly.pdbx_seq_one_letter_code
_entity_poly.pdbx_strand_id
1 'polypeptide(L)'
;MESHPDVLIIGGGATGTGIARDLALRGVDVTLVERDGLAAGTSGRSHGLLHSGARYAEADGPEARECLEENRILRRIAGECIRDARGLFVQLADDDPAYFDAKRAACDDVGIPTDVIDAATAREAVPNLTADIERAMWVPDGVVVPSRLVAANAVDAREHGAHIRTHAPVTSMTVDRGRVTSVTLGGNADETIRPTYVVNAAGPHAGHVAELAGVTVAMRPTRGVMVSVEYDGLEPVLNRCRNPDDGDIVVPHDGQVVLGTTSVPVDDPDDYERADWELERTIDECAAMLPPVADAEHVRTWWGVRPLYEPEEAARGGRGISRGFHLLDHADEGVENCCSIVGGKLTTYRSMAEATADLVCDRLGVDADCHTAETDLPGASDPEVLDAFVREFDGQGPTDADIVNPD
;
A
#
# COMPACT_ATOMS: atom_id res chain seq x y z
N MET A 1 -14.15 19.53 23.89
CA MET A 1 -15.49 19.75 23.24
C MET A 1 -15.82 18.43 22.56
N GLU A 2 -17.04 17.94 22.68
CA GLU A 2 -17.45 16.75 21.90
C GLU A 2 -17.49 17.12 20.41
N SER A 3 -16.80 16.35 19.57
CA SER A 3 -16.80 16.50 18.11
C SER A 3 -17.88 15.59 17.51
N HIS A 4 -18.60 16.09 16.51
CA HIS A 4 -19.70 15.38 15.85
C HIS A 4 -19.54 15.38 14.33
N PRO A 5 -18.48 14.76 13.78
CA PRO A 5 -18.32 14.68 12.33
C PRO A 5 -19.37 13.78 11.69
N ASP A 6 -19.65 14.00 10.41
CA ASP A 6 -20.46 13.07 9.64
C ASP A 6 -19.76 11.69 9.57
N VAL A 7 -18.45 11.69 9.31
CA VAL A 7 -17.66 10.47 9.17
C VAL A 7 -16.41 10.51 10.04
N LEU A 8 -16.21 9.44 10.81
CA LEU A 8 -14.93 9.15 11.47
C LEU A 8 -14.20 8.05 10.70
N ILE A 9 -13.00 8.33 10.22
CA ILE A 9 -12.11 7.37 9.58
C ILE A 9 -11.02 6.96 10.57
N ILE A 10 -10.81 5.65 10.74
CA ILE A 10 -9.81 5.07 11.63
C ILE A 10 -8.69 4.47 10.80
N GLY A 11 -7.50 5.07 10.85
CA GLY A 11 -6.30 4.66 10.12
C GLY A 11 -5.79 5.72 9.13
N GLY A 12 -4.53 6.15 9.32
CA GLY A 12 -3.85 7.19 8.53
C GLY A 12 -2.90 6.62 7.45
N GLY A 13 -3.18 5.44 6.94
CA GLY A 13 -2.51 4.87 5.76
C GLY A 13 -3.07 5.43 4.44
N ALA A 14 -2.55 4.93 3.31
CA ALA A 14 -2.97 5.40 1.99
C ALA A 14 -4.49 5.29 1.76
N THR A 15 -5.10 4.18 2.18
CA THR A 15 -6.56 3.99 2.03
C THR A 15 -7.35 4.98 2.86
N GLY A 16 -7.01 5.15 4.15
CA GLY A 16 -7.75 6.07 5.02
C GLY A 16 -7.61 7.53 4.61
N THR A 17 -6.41 7.99 4.23
CA THR A 17 -6.21 9.37 3.73
C THR A 17 -6.86 9.58 2.36
N GLY A 18 -6.87 8.55 1.50
CA GLY A 18 -7.62 8.57 0.25
C GLY A 18 -9.13 8.72 0.46
N ILE A 19 -9.71 7.98 1.42
CA ILE A 19 -11.13 8.09 1.78
C ILE A 19 -11.44 9.49 2.36
N ALA A 20 -10.56 10.00 3.24
CA ALA A 20 -10.72 11.33 3.79
C ALA A 20 -10.73 12.41 2.71
N ARG A 21 -9.82 12.28 1.72
CA ARG A 21 -9.77 13.17 0.55
C ARG A 21 -11.06 13.10 -0.28
N ASP A 22 -11.49 11.90 -0.64
CA ASP A 22 -12.65 11.72 -1.50
C ASP A 22 -13.93 12.27 -0.83
N LEU A 23 -14.19 11.90 0.41
CA LEU A 23 -15.35 12.39 1.17
C LEU A 23 -15.31 13.90 1.38
N ALA A 24 -14.13 14.49 1.68
CA ALA A 24 -13.99 15.93 1.85
C ALA A 24 -14.27 16.69 0.52
N LEU A 25 -13.78 16.18 -0.61
CA LEU A 25 -14.08 16.71 -1.94
C LEU A 25 -15.57 16.63 -2.28
N ARG A 26 -16.29 15.64 -1.75
CA ARG A 26 -17.77 15.54 -1.85
C ARG A 26 -18.52 16.40 -0.82
N GLY A 27 -17.81 17.18 0.00
CA GLY A 27 -18.40 18.11 0.98
C GLY A 27 -18.89 17.46 2.27
N VAL A 28 -18.44 16.26 2.59
CA VAL A 28 -18.75 15.55 3.85
C VAL A 28 -17.83 16.04 4.97
N ASP A 29 -18.36 16.24 6.17
CA ASP A 29 -17.54 16.57 7.37
C ASP A 29 -16.82 15.34 7.89
N VAL A 30 -15.48 15.30 7.72
CA VAL A 30 -14.64 14.16 8.00
C VAL A 30 -13.65 14.44 9.12
N THR A 31 -13.56 13.51 10.06
CA THR A 31 -12.42 13.41 10.98
C THR A 31 -11.68 12.09 10.71
N LEU A 32 -10.38 12.15 10.45
CA LEU A 32 -9.47 10.98 10.39
C LEU A 32 -8.63 10.94 11.64
N VAL A 33 -8.52 9.75 12.24
CA VAL A 33 -7.65 9.48 13.40
C VAL A 33 -6.65 8.40 13.09
N GLU A 34 -5.39 8.62 13.49
CA GLU A 34 -4.28 7.68 13.35
C GLU A 34 -3.57 7.54 14.70
N ARG A 35 -3.18 6.31 15.06
CA ARG A 35 -2.53 6.04 16.36
C ARG A 35 -1.10 6.58 16.45
N ASP A 36 -0.40 6.61 15.29
CA ASP A 36 0.98 7.07 15.14
C ASP A 36 1.03 8.29 14.20
N GLY A 37 2.15 8.52 13.52
CA GLY A 37 2.23 9.42 12.36
C GLY A 37 1.56 8.80 11.12
N LEU A 38 1.32 9.61 10.09
CA LEU A 38 0.75 9.11 8.85
C LEU A 38 1.69 8.09 8.17
N ALA A 39 1.12 7.13 7.47
CA ALA A 39 1.82 6.04 6.78
C ALA A 39 2.66 5.12 7.69
N ALA A 40 2.58 5.21 9.01
CA ALA A 40 3.39 4.41 9.96
C ALA A 40 3.18 2.89 9.84
N GLY A 41 2.03 2.45 9.31
CA GLY A 41 1.70 1.05 9.07
C GLY A 41 2.22 0.52 7.72
N THR A 42 1.44 -0.37 7.09
CA THR A 42 1.78 -1.06 5.83
C THR A 42 2.19 -0.10 4.71
N SER A 43 1.56 1.07 4.61
CA SER A 43 1.82 2.04 3.54
C SER A 43 3.28 2.49 3.51
N GLY A 44 3.81 3.03 4.61
CA GLY A 44 5.19 3.49 4.69
C GLY A 44 6.21 2.37 4.89
N ARG A 45 5.77 1.15 5.15
CA ARG A 45 6.63 -0.03 5.28
C ARG A 45 6.66 -0.91 4.04
N SER A 46 6.17 -0.42 2.91
CA SER A 46 6.29 -1.08 1.61
C SER A 46 7.63 -0.78 0.96
N HIS A 47 7.97 -1.50 -0.10
CA HIS A 47 9.16 -1.21 -0.93
C HIS A 47 8.95 -0.06 -1.94
N GLY A 48 7.74 0.51 -2.03
CA GLY A 48 7.45 1.63 -2.92
C GLY A 48 7.21 1.25 -4.39
N LEU A 49 6.85 0.02 -4.71
CA LEU A 49 6.52 -0.38 -6.09
C LEU A 49 5.13 0.13 -6.51
N LEU A 50 5.08 0.92 -7.58
CA LEU A 50 3.85 1.24 -8.31
C LEU A 50 3.61 0.15 -9.36
N HIS A 51 2.68 -0.75 -9.08
CA HIS A 51 2.40 -1.90 -9.90
C HIS A 51 1.69 -1.54 -11.22
N SER A 52 2.17 -2.11 -12.34
CA SER A 52 1.44 -2.14 -13.60
C SER A 52 0.36 -3.23 -13.67
N GLY A 53 0.32 -4.13 -12.69
CA GLY A 53 -0.50 -5.33 -12.70
C GLY A 53 0.20 -6.59 -13.23
N ALA A 54 1.35 -6.46 -13.91
CA ALA A 54 2.05 -7.58 -14.53
C ALA A 54 2.36 -8.74 -13.56
N ARG A 55 2.65 -8.41 -12.28
CA ARG A 55 2.90 -9.43 -11.25
C ARG A 55 1.70 -10.33 -10.96
N TYR A 56 0.49 -9.87 -11.24
CA TYR A 56 -0.78 -10.55 -10.92
C TYR A 56 -1.49 -11.12 -12.14
N ALA A 57 -1.05 -10.77 -13.35
CA ALA A 57 -1.79 -10.98 -14.59
C ALA A 57 -2.24 -12.43 -14.82
N GLU A 58 -1.41 -13.43 -14.48
CA GLU A 58 -1.76 -14.85 -14.66
C GLU A 58 -2.63 -15.42 -13.53
N ALA A 59 -2.58 -14.84 -12.34
CA ALA A 59 -3.32 -15.34 -11.18
C ALA A 59 -4.66 -14.64 -11.00
N ASP A 60 -4.73 -13.34 -11.31
CA ASP A 60 -5.88 -12.47 -11.07
C ASP A 60 -5.94 -11.35 -12.13
N GLY A 61 -6.53 -11.67 -13.28
CA GLY A 61 -6.63 -10.73 -14.40
C GLY A 61 -7.45 -9.47 -14.12
N PRO A 62 -8.60 -9.53 -13.40
CA PRO A 62 -9.32 -8.34 -12.95
C PRO A 62 -8.47 -7.40 -12.12
N GLU A 63 -7.78 -7.92 -11.12
CA GLU A 63 -6.89 -7.15 -10.24
C GLU A 63 -5.72 -6.53 -11.01
N ALA A 64 -5.19 -7.25 -12.02
CA ALA A 64 -4.13 -6.73 -12.88
C ALA A 64 -4.59 -5.52 -13.71
N ARG A 65 -5.84 -5.54 -14.22
CA ARG A 65 -6.42 -4.40 -14.95
C ARG A 65 -6.63 -3.19 -14.05
N GLU A 66 -7.14 -3.41 -12.83
CA GLU A 66 -7.32 -2.35 -11.84
C GLU A 66 -5.97 -1.69 -11.49
N CYS A 67 -4.93 -2.50 -11.24
CA CYS A 67 -3.57 -1.97 -11.03
C CYS A 67 -3.08 -1.12 -12.20
N LEU A 68 -3.30 -1.56 -13.44
CA LEU A 68 -2.89 -0.81 -14.63
C LEU A 68 -3.62 0.53 -14.75
N GLU A 69 -4.90 0.55 -14.46
CA GLU A 69 -5.73 1.76 -14.51
C GLU A 69 -5.29 2.75 -13.43
N GLU A 70 -5.19 2.30 -12.18
CA GLU A 70 -4.75 3.14 -11.06
C GLU A 70 -3.30 3.63 -11.22
N ASN A 71 -2.40 2.81 -11.76
CA ASN A 71 -1.05 3.24 -12.12
C ASN A 71 -1.06 4.44 -13.08
N ARG A 72 -1.91 4.40 -14.12
CA ARG A 72 -2.07 5.50 -15.08
C ARG A 72 -2.66 6.76 -14.44
N ILE A 73 -3.63 6.58 -13.54
CA ILE A 73 -4.25 7.70 -12.80
C ILE A 73 -3.20 8.35 -11.90
N LEU A 74 -2.50 7.57 -11.07
CA LEU A 74 -1.52 8.08 -10.13
C LEU A 74 -0.36 8.81 -10.81
N ARG A 75 0.15 8.31 -11.94
CA ARG A 75 1.15 9.03 -12.75
C ARG A 75 0.67 10.40 -13.23
N ARG A 76 -0.63 10.58 -13.42
CA ARG A 76 -1.20 11.85 -13.85
C ARG A 76 -1.38 12.82 -12.70
N ILE A 77 -1.91 12.34 -11.55
CA ILE A 77 -2.36 13.23 -10.46
C ILE A 77 -1.35 13.42 -9.34
N ALA A 78 -0.36 12.51 -9.20
CA ALA A 78 0.48 12.45 -8.00
C ALA A 78 1.91 13.00 -8.19
N GLY A 79 2.29 13.42 -9.42
CA GLY A 79 3.54 14.10 -9.72
C GLY A 79 4.77 13.52 -9.03
N GLU A 80 5.48 14.31 -8.22
CA GLU A 80 6.70 13.94 -7.50
C GLU A 80 6.49 12.93 -6.34
N CYS A 81 5.26 12.46 -6.13
CA CYS A 81 5.03 11.25 -5.33
C CYS A 81 5.36 9.98 -6.12
N ILE A 82 5.47 10.09 -7.45
CA ILE A 82 5.72 8.99 -8.37
C ILE A 82 7.01 9.26 -9.14
N ARG A 83 7.96 8.34 -9.04
CA ARG A 83 9.11 8.34 -9.95
C ARG A 83 8.79 7.47 -11.15
N ASP A 84 8.98 8.04 -12.35
CA ASP A 84 8.73 7.35 -13.62
C ASP A 84 9.87 6.36 -13.92
N ALA A 85 9.80 5.20 -13.28
CA ALA A 85 10.62 4.04 -13.56
C ALA A 85 9.79 3.03 -14.38
N ARG A 86 10.48 2.20 -15.17
CA ARG A 86 9.87 1.01 -15.79
C ARG A 86 10.13 -0.19 -14.90
N GLY A 87 9.38 -1.26 -15.10
CA GLY A 87 9.68 -2.58 -14.53
C GLY A 87 10.37 -3.47 -15.56
N LEU A 88 11.31 -4.28 -15.10
CA LEU A 88 11.97 -5.30 -15.90
C LEU A 88 11.79 -6.66 -15.23
N PHE A 89 10.98 -7.53 -15.82
CA PHE A 89 10.87 -8.92 -15.41
C PHE A 89 12.01 -9.70 -16.04
N VAL A 90 12.88 -10.29 -15.22
CA VAL A 90 14.06 -11.04 -15.66
C VAL A 90 13.86 -12.54 -15.47
N GLN A 91 14.14 -13.32 -16.50
CA GLN A 91 14.20 -14.78 -16.43
C GLN A 91 15.66 -15.20 -16.33
N LEU A 92 15.99 -15.96 -15.29
CA LEU A 92 17.31 -16.57 -15.13
C LEU A 92 17.35 -17.98 -15.73
N ALA A 93 18.55 -18.51 -15.94
CA ALA A 93 18.77 -19.80 -16.61
C ALA A 93 18.12 -21.00 -15.89
N ASP A 94 17.92 -20.92 -14.58
CA ASP A 94 17.28 -21.95 -13.75
C ASP A 94 15.77 -21.73 -13.55
N ASP A 95 15.21 -20.60 -14.04
CA ASP A 95 13.78 -20.34 -14.00
C ASP A 95 13.03 -21.08 -15.13
N ASP A 96 11.77 -21.45 -14.87
CA ASP A 96 10.93 -22.13 -15.88
C ASP A 96 10.61 -21.20 -17.05
N PRO A 97 11.09 -21.48 -18.28
CA PRO A 97 10.77 -20.65 -19.43
C PRO A 97 9.27 -20.63 -19.80
N ALA A 98 8.51 -21.67 -19.44
CA ALA A 98 7.07 -21.70 -19.68
C ALA A 98 6.33 -20.67 -18.80
N TYR A 99 6.84 -20.39 -17.60
CA TYR A 99 6.28 -19.34 -16.74
C TYR A 99 6.42 -17.95 -17.36
N PHE A 100 7.57 -17.63 -17.96
CA PHE A 100 7.77 -16.35 -18.65
C PHE A 100 6.78 -16.16 -19.81
N ASP A 101 6.59 -17.21 -20.64
CA ASP A 101 5.69 -17.15 -21.78
C ASP A 101 4.22 -17.03 -21.32
N ALA A 102 3.84 -17.71 -20.24
CA ALA A 102 2.50 -17.59 -19.64
C ALA A 102 2.29 -16.19 -19.04
N LYS A 103 3.28 -15.63 -18.35
CA LYS A 103 3.23 -14.26 -17.80
C LYS A 103 3.04 -13.22 -18.91
N ARG A 104 3.81 -13.32 -19.98
CA ARG A 104 3.66 -12.43 -21.14
C ARG A 104 2.28 -12.52 -21.74
N ALA A 105 1.80 -13.75 -22.02
CA ALA A 105 0.46 -13.95 -22.59
C ALA A 105 -0.64 -13.37 -21.69
N ALA A 106 -0.53 -13.57 -20.37
CA ALA A 106 -1.48 -13.01 -19.42
C ALA A 106 -1.44 -11.47 -19.39
N CYS A 107 -0.27 -10.85 -19.51
CA CYS A 107 -0.15 -9.40 -19.66
C CYS A 107 -0.85 -8.90 -20.92
N ASP A 108 -0.64 -9.58 -22.05
CA ASP A 108 -1.29 -9.24 -23.33
C ASP A 108 -2.84 -9.34 -23.20
N ASP A 109 -3.36 -10.39 -22.55
CA ASP A 109 -4.79 -10.63 -22.33
C ASP A 109 -5.47 -9.54 -21.48
N VAL A 110 -4.75 -8.95 -20.54
CA VAL A 110 -5.27 -7.87 -19.67
C VAL A 110 -4.94 -6.46 -20.19
N GLY A 111 -4.17 -6.35 -21.29
CA GLY A 111 -3.83 -5.08 -21.93
C GLY A 111 -2.65 -4.34 -21.28
N ILE A 112 -1.77 -5.05 -20.56
CA ILE A 112 -0.51 -4.50 -20.04
C ILE A 112 0.52 -4.50 -21.18
N PRO A 113 1.07 -3.34 -21.56
CA PRO A 113 2.11 -3.29 -22.60
C PRO A 113 3.38 -4.01 -22.14
N THR A 114 3.89 -4.88 -22.99
CA THR A 114 5.13 -5.62 -22.75
C THR A 114 6.09 -5.49 -23.92
N ASP A 115 7.41 -5.49 -23.64
CA ASP A 115 8.48 -5.50 -24.64
C ASP A 115 9.54 -6.50 -24.22
N VAL A 116 9.66 -7.61 -24.97
CA VAL A 116 10.61 -8.69 -24.68
C VAL A 116 11.95 -8.40 -25.31
N ILE A 117 13.01 -8.49 -24.53
CA ILE A 117 14.39 -8.27 -24.94
C ILE A 117 15.28 -9.47 -24.59
N ASP A 118 16.35 -9.65 -25.36
CA ASP A 118 17.34 -10.70 -25.08
C ASP A 118 18.30 -10.30 -23.93
N ALA A 119 19.07 -11.28 -23.47
CA ALA A 119 20.02 -11.12 -22.37
C ALA A 119 21.08 -10.03 -22.64
N ALA A 120 21.53 -9.86 -23.87
CA ALA A 120 22.54 -8.86 -24.21
C ALA A 120 21.96 -7.45 -24.07
N THR A 121 20.77 -7.21 -24.64
CA THR A 121 20.03 -5.97 -24.55
C THR A 121 19.65 -5.63 -23.10
N ALA A 122 19.25 -6.63 -22.31
CA ALA A 122 18.90 -6.43 -20.90
C ALA A 122 20.13 -5.96 -20.08
N ARG A 123 21.30 -6.57 -20.28
CA ARG A 123 22.56 -6.15 -19.61
C ARG A 123 23.11 -4.81 -20.10
N GLU A 124 22.83 -4.44 -21.34
CA GLU A 124 23.13 -3.10 -21.83
C GLU A 124 22.24 -2.03 -21.16
N ALA A 125 20.95 -2.34 -21.00
CA ALA A 125 19.98 -1.44 -20.38
C ALA A 125 20.17 -1.32 -18.86
N VAL A 126 20.56 -2.42 -18.18
CA VAL A 126 20.80 -2.46 -16.74
C VAL A 126 22.18 -3.04 -16.48
N PRO A 127 23.19 -2.18 -16.28
CA PRO A 127 24.53 -2.62 -15.91
C PRO A 127 24.53 -3.45 -14.64
N ASN A 128 25.43 -4.46 -14.59
CA ASN A 128 25.58 -5.38 -13.47
C ASN A 128 24.45 -6.40 -13.27
N LEU A 129 23.47 -6.53 -14.18
CA LEU A 129 22.65 -7.73 -14.19
C LEU A 129 23.49 -8.99 -14.28
N THR A 130 23.02 -10.04 -13.63
CA THR A 130 23.70 -11.35 -13.66
C THR A 130 24.00 -11.83 -15.07
N ALA A 131 25.09 -12.62 -15.21
CA ALA A 131 25.40 -13.29 -16.48
C ALA A 131 24.39 -14.41 -16.83
N ASP A 132 23.67 -14.92 -15.82
CA ASP A 132 22.73 -16.04 -15.95
C ASP A 132 21.36 -15.63 -16.48
N ILE A 133 21.17 -14.37 -16.87
CA ILE A 133 19.94 -13.91 -17.50
C ILE A 133 19.77 -14.52 -18.90
N GLU A 134 18.60 -15.06 -19.19
CA GLU A 134 18.23 -15.63 -20.49
C GLU A 134 17.48 -14.60 -21.36
N ARG A 135 16.50 -13.93 -20.80
CA ARG A 135 15.69 -12.87 -21.44
C ARG A 135 15.00 -12.02 -20.40
N ALA A 136 14.48 -10.89 -20.83
CA ALA A 136 13.70 -10.00 -19.96
C ALA A 136 12.50 -9.40 -20.68
N MET A 137 11.60 -8.82 -19.90
CA MET A 137 10.38 -8.18 -20.38
C MET A 137 10.14 -6.86 -19.66
N TRP A 138 10.08 -5.77 -20.41
CA TRP A 138 9.69 -4.46 -19.90
C TRP A 138 8.19 -4.41 -19.65
N VAL A 139 7.80 -3.74 -18.55
CA VAL A 139 6.42 -3.45 -18.17
C VAL A 139 6.33 -2.02 -17.62
N PRO A 140 5.13 -1.38 -17.57
CA PRO A 140 4.98 -0.01 -17.08
C PRO A 140 4.86 0.09 -15.54
N ASP A 141 5.71 -0.62 -14.79
CA ASP A 141 5.84 -0.39 -13.36
C ASP A 141 6.44 1.00 -13.08
N GLY A 142 6.41 1.44 -11.84
CA GLY A 142 7.00 2.68 -11.38
C GLY A 142 7.42 2.57 -9.92
N VAL A 143 7.91 3.69 -9.38
CA VAL A 143 8.21 3.82 -7.95
C VAL A 143 7.30 4.88 -7.36
N VAL A 144 6.69 4.58 -6.24
CA VAL A 144 5.92 5.52 -5.44
C VAL A 144 6.69 5.85 -4.16
N VAL A 145 6.66 7.11 -3.75
CA VAL A 145 7.10 7.56 -2.42
C VAL A 145 5.88 7.59 -1.50
N PRO A 146 5.68 6.53 -0.67
CA PRO A 146 4.41 6.35 0.03
C PRO A 146 4.08 7.46 1.03
N SER A 147 5.10 7.96 1.73
CA SER A 147 4.95 9.05 2.70
C SER A 147 4.42 10.32 2.06
N ARG A 148 5.00 10.74 0.91
CA ARG A 148 4.54 11.89 0.13
C ARG A 148 3.10 11.71 -0.34
N LEU A 149 2.79 10.53 -0.92
CA LEU A 149 1.46 10.23 -1.42
C LEU A 149 0.40 10.32 -0.32
N VAL A 150 0.67 9.71 0.85
CA VAL A 150 -0.26 9.72 1.99
C VAL A 150 -0.42 11.12 2.57
N ALA A 151 0.69 11.85 2.75
CA ALA A 151 0.65 13.22 3.28
C ALA A 151 -0.08 14.19 2.33
N ALA A 152 0.14 14.10 1.02
CA ALA A 152 -0.55 14.92 0.03
C ALA A 152 -2.06 14.68 0.03
N ASN A 153 -2.53 13.42 0.14
CA ASN A 153 -3.95 13.12 0.31
C ASN A 153 -4.52 13.73 1.59
N ALA A 154 -3.78 13.67 2.71
CA ALA A 154 -4.21 14.25 3.97
C ALA A 154 -4.29 15.78 3.94
N VAL A 155 -3.34 16.44 3.26
CA VAL A 155 -3.35 17.89 3.04
C VAL A 155 -4.55 18.29 2.20
N ASP A 156 -4.80 17.60 1.08
CA ASP A 156 -5.96 17.89 0.22
C ASP A 156 -7.29 17.71 0.98
N ALA A 157 -7.42 16.62 1.73
CA ALA A 157 -8.58 16.41 2.59
C ALA A 157 -8.78 17.58 3.58
N ARG A 158 -7.70 18.04 4.23
CA ARG A 158 -7.73 19.15 5.19
C ARG A 158 -8.07 20.49 4.51
N GLU A 159 -7.55 20.76 3.33
CA GLU A 159 -7.88 21.97 2.55
C GLU A 159 -9.35 22.01 2.16
N HIS A 160 -9.99 20.83 2.06
CA HIS A 160 -11.43 20.68 1.82
C HIS A 160 -12.26 20.48 3.11
N GLY A 161 -11.69 20.76 4.29
CA GLY A 161 -12.40 20.82 5.55
C GLY A 161 -12.28 19.62 6.47
N ALA A 162 -11.58 18.55 6.07
CA ALA A 162 -11.37 17.41 6.95
C ALA A 162 -10.43 17.74 8.12
N HIS A 163 -10.65 17.07 9.25
CA HIS A 163 -9.78 17.11 10.43
C HIS A 163 -8.89 15.87 10.47
N ILE A 164 -7.57 16.06 10.39
CA ILE A 164 -6.59 14.97 10.47
C ILE A 164 -5.92 14.99 11.84
N ARG A 165 -5.94 13.86 12.56
CA ARG A 165 -5.39 13.72 13.91
C ARG A 165 -4.44 12.52 13.98
N THR A 166 -3.18 12.79 14.10
CA THR A 166 -2.12 11.81 14.38
C THR A 166 -1.96 11.63 15.90
N HIS A 167 -1.32 10.54 16.32
CA HIS A 167 -1.09 10.17 17.73
C HIS A 167 -2.38 10.11 18.56
N ALA A 168 -3.47 9.67 17.93
CA ALA A 168 -4.82 9.61 18.46
C ALA A 168 -5.41 8.19 18.33
N PRO A 169 -4.89 7.19 19.06
CA PRO A 169 -5.39 5.81 18.98
C PRO A 169 -6.84 5.71 19.44
N VAL A 170 -7.64 4.92 18.72
CA VAL A 170 -8.97 4.52 19.18
C VAL A 170 -8.82 3.46 20.26
N THR A 171 -9.42 3.70 21.43
CA THR A 171 -9.34 2.83 22.62
C THR A 171 -10.62 2.07 22.90
N SER A 172 -11.79 2.63 22.52
CA SER A 172 -13.08 1.95 22.70
C SER A 172 -14.15 2.54 21.77
N MET A 173 -15.20 1.76 21.53
CA MET A 173 -16.44 2.18 20.87
C MET A 173 -17.63 1.83 21.71
N THR A 174 -18.66 2.69 21.70
CA THR A 174 -19.95 2.39 22.32
C THR A 174 -20.95 2.10 21.22
N VAL A 175 -21.52 0.90 21.25
CA VAL A 175 -22.61 0.50 20.34
C VAL A 175 -23.93 0.49 21.12
N ASP A 176 -24.91 1.22 20.65
CA ASP A 176 -26.29 1.21 21.18
C ASP A 176 -27.28 1.00 20.04
N ARG A 177 -28.18 0.05 20.19
CA ARG A 177 -29.24 -0.28 19.22
C ARG A 177 -28.75 -0.48 17.80
N GLY A 178 -27.62 -1.19 17.65
CA GLY A 178 -27.05 -1.50 16.35
C GLY A 178 -26.33 -0.32 15.68
N ARG A 179 -25.89 0.68 16.44
CA ARG A 179 -25.14 1.83 15.91
C ARG A 179 -23.97 2.19 16.82
N VAL A 180 -22.83 2.49 16.24
CA VAL A 180 -21.72 3.14 16.95
C VAL A 180 -22.18 4.56 17.31
N THR A 181 -22.29 4.88 18.59
CA THR A 181 -22.76 6.16 19.10
C THR A 181 -21.62 7.06 19.60
N SER A 182 -20.51 6.45 19.98
CA SER A 182 -19.32 7.19 20.38
C SER A 182 -18.05 6.35 20.20
N VAL A 183 -16.93 7.03 19.92
CA VAL A 183 -15.60 6.48 19.81
C VAL A 183 -14.68 7.27 20.75
N THR A 184 -13.97 6.56 21.63
CA THR A 184 -13.03 7.19 22.57
C THR A 184 -11.62 7.11 22.02
N LEU A 185 -10.94 8.24 22.02
CA LEU A 185 -9.54 8.37 21.66
C LEU A 185 -8.65 8.39 22.90
N GLY A 186 -7.44 7.87 22.78
CA GLY A 186 -6.38 7.98 23.76
C GLY A 186 -5.21 8.83 23.24
N GLY A 187 -4.03 8.64 23.83
CA GLY A 187 -2.82 9.33 23.41
C GLY A 187 -2.90 10.84 23.64
N ASN A 188 -2.62 11.62 22.60
CA ASN A 188 -2.64 13.08 22.70
C ASN A 188 -4.06 13.68 22.66
N ALA A 189 -5.06 12.90 22.29
CA ALA A 189 -6.42 13.40 22.07
C ALA A 189 -7.34 13.29 23.29
N ASP A 190 -7.26 12.25 24.09
CA ASP A 190 -8.06 11.96 25.31
C ASP A 190 -9.48 12.58 25.27
N GLU A 191 -10.24 12.23 24.24
CA GLU A 191 -11.57 12.77 23.99
C GLU A 191 -12.52 11.72 23.41
N THR A 192 -13.80 12.05 23.35
CA THR A 192 -14.85 11.22 22.74
C THR A 192 -15.44 11.91 21.52
N ILE A 193 -15.47 11.19 20.38
CA ILE A 193 -16.09 11.61 19.13
C ILE A 193 -17.43 10.88 18.97
N ARG A 194 -18.45 11.60 18.46
CA ARG A 194 -19.79 11.05 18.16
C ARG A 194 -20.08 11.17 16.66
N PRO A 195 -19.56 10.24 15.85
CA PRO A 195 -19.74 10.28 14.40
C PRO A 195 -21.12 9.80 13.98
N THR A 196 -21.60 10.25 12.81
CA THR A 196 -22.77 9.66 12.18
C THR A 196 -22.45 8.31 11.54
N TYR A 197 -21.25 8.16 10.96
CA TYR A 197 -20.74 6.92 10.34
C TYR A 197 -19.28 6.68 10.72
N VAL A 198 -18.85 5.40 10.79
CA VAL A 198 -17.47 5.00 11.10
C VAL A 198 -16.91 4.17 9.96
N VAL A 199 -15.72 4.54 9.48
CA VAL A 199 -14.95 3.76 8.51
C VAL A 199 -13.70 3.20 9.17
N ASN A 200 -13.59 1.89 9.21
CA ASN A 200 -12.40 1.18 9.66
C ASN A 200 -11.45 0.94 8.46
N ALA A 201 -10.41 1.75 8.38
CA ALA A 201 -9.33 1.66 7.40
C ALA A 201 -7.97 1.35 8.08
N ALA A 202 -8.00 0.61 9.19
CA ALA A 202 -6.84 0.35 10.06
C ALA A 202 -5.85 -0.70 9.51
N GLY A 203 -5.97 -1.07 8.23
CA GLY A 203 -5.04 -1.99 7.57
C GLY A 203 -4.96 -3.34 8.28
N PRO A 204 -3.75 -3.82 8.68
CA PRO A 204 -3.61 -5.13 9.34
C PRO A 204 -4.30 -5.20 10.71
N HIS A 205 -4.63 -4.06 11.32
CA HIS A 205 -5.33 -3.96 12.59
C HIS A 205 -6.86 -3.88 12.46
N ALA A 206 -7.39 -4.02 11.23
CA ALA A 206 -8.83 -3.87 10.98
C ALA A 206 -9.68 -4.85 11.79
N GLY A 207 -9.17 -6.05 12.07
CA GLY A 207 -9.82 -7.02 12.96
C GLY A 207 -9.97 -6.49 14.38
N HIS A 208 -8.89 -5.96 14.97
CA HIS A 208 -8.91 -5.40 16.34
C HIS A 208 -9.85 -4.19 16.46
N VAL A 209 -9.88 -3.33 15.43
CA VAL A 209 -10.79 -2.18 15.40
C VAL A 209 -12.25 -2.62 15.26
N ALA A 210 -12.51 -3.63 14.44
CA ALA A 210 -13.86 -4.21 14.26
C ALA A 210 -14.41 -4.81 15.55
N GLU A 211 -13.58 -5.51 16.33
CA GLU A 211 -13.94 -6.07 17.64
C GLU A 211 -14.44 -5.00 18.62
N LEU A 212 -13.92 -3.76 18.56
CA LEU A 212 -14.40 -2.64 19.39
C LEU A 212 -15.85 -2.26 19.09
N ALA A 213 -16.30 -2.51 17.84
CA ALA A 213 -17.70 -2.34 17.43
C ALA A 213 -18.55 -3.61 17.59
N GLY A 214 -17.96 -4.72 18.06
CA GLY A 214 -18.63 -6.00 18.23
C GLY A 214 -18.90 -6.76 16.92
N VAL A 215 -18.16 -6.46 15.84
CA VAL A 215 -18.21 -7.14 14.54
C VAL A 215 -16.88 -7.82 14.24
N THR A 216 -16.85 -8.72 13.24
CA THR A 216 -15.68 -9.54 12.95
C THR A 216 -15.13 -9.27 11.56
N VAL A 217 -13.82 -9.02 11.45
CA VAL A 217 -13.08 -8.97 10.18
C VAL A 217 -12.01 -10.05 10.20
N ALA A 218 -12.13 -11.06 9.34
CA ALA A 218 -11.26 -12.23 9.29
C ALA A 218 -9.90 -11.91 8.66
N MET A 219 -9.03 -11.24 9.40
CA MET A 219 -7.69 -10.90 8.95
C MET A 219 -6.75 -12.11 8.92
N ARG A 220 -5.88 -12.13 7.92
CA ARG A 220 -4.76 -13.08 7.76
C ARG A 220 -3.46 -12.30 7.49
N PRO A 221 -3.00 -11.50 8.43
CA PRO A 221 -1.85 -10.65 8.22
C PRO A 221 -0.59 -11.48 7.94
N THR A 222 0.23 -11.00 7.00
CA THR A 222 1.54 -11.58 6.70
C THR A 222 2.62 -10.53 6.74
N ARG A 223 3.68 -10.78 7.52
CA ARG A 223 4.86 -9.92 7.51
C ARG A 223 5.74 -10.21 6.30
N GLY A 224 6.55 -9.23 5.92
CA GLY A 224 7.64 -9.37 4.96
C GLY A 224 8.74 -8.39 5.28
N VAL A 225 9.99 -8.84 5.15
CA VAL A 225 11.17 -8.02 5.35
C VAL A 225 11.48 -7.21 4.09
N MET A 226 11.93 -5.98 4.27
CA MET A 226 12.59 -5.16 3.27
C MET A 226 13.99 -4.80 3.77
N VAL A 227 14.95 -4.77 2.86
CA VAL A 227 16.35 -4.45 3.12
C VAL A 227 16.77 -3.35 2.17
N SER A 228 17.22 -2.22 2.69
CA SER A 228 17.83 -1.17 1.90
C SER A 228 19.34 -1.29 1.95
N VAL A 229 19.97 -1.21 0.77
CA VAL A 229 21.42 -1.21 0.60
C VAL A 229 21.86 -0.05 -0.31
N GLU A 230 23.06 0.46 -0.10
CA GLU A 230 23.64 1.47 -0.99
C GLU A 230 23.90 0.88 -2.37
N TYR A 231 23.21 1.39 -3.37
CA TYR A 231 23.44 1.02 -4.76
C TYR A 231 22.94 2.15 -5.66
N ASP A 232 23.85 2.69 -6.45
CA ASP A 232 23.56 3.77 -7.39
C ASP A 232 23.46 3.25 -8.83
N GLY A 233 22.62 3.89 -9.64
CA GLY A 233 22.51 3.62 -11.08
C GLY A 233 21.55 2.51 -11.48
N LEU A 234 20.71 1.97 -10.59
CA LEU A 234 19.56 1.17 -10.99
C LEU A 234 18.38 2.09 -11.33
N GLU A 235 17.97 2.11 -12.59
CA GLU A 235 16.80 2.90 -13.02
C GLU A 235 15.48 2.11 -12.94
N PRO A 236 15.37 0.86 -13.48
CA PRO A 236 14.12 0.12 -13.44
C PRO A 236 13.93 -0.65 -12.14
N VAL A 237 12.65 -0.92 -11.82
CA VAL A 237 12.32 -1.97 -10.86
C VAL A 237 12.65 -3.33 -11.46
N LEU A 238 13.41 -4.16 -10.76
CA LEU A 238 13.64 -5.54 -11.18
C LEU A 238 12.63 -6.48 -10.53
N ASN A 239 12.10 -7.39 -11.32
CA ASN A 239 11.23 -8.49 -10.87
C ASN A 239 11.77 -9.81 -11.43
N ARG A 240 11.96 -10.83 -10.58
CA ARG A 240 12.28 -12.18 -11.07
C ARG A 240 11.03 -12.81 -11.71
N CYS A 241 11.17 -13.31 -12.93
CA CYS A 241 10.07 -13.90 -13.70
C CYS A 241 9.95 -15.40 -13.44
N ARG A 242 9.47 -15.74 -12.26
CA ARG A 242 9.16 -17.11 -11.80
C ARG A 242 7.88 -17.14 -11.00
N ASN A 243 7.42 -18.33 -10.58
CA ASN A 243 6.38 -18.41 -9.56
C ASN A 243 6.79 -17.55 -8.36
N PRO A 244 5.91 -16.64 -7.88
CA PRO A 244 6.26 -15.69 -6.83
C PRO A 244 6.84 -16.37 -5.58
N ASP A 245 8.04 -15.96 -5.19
CA ASP A 245 8.77 -16.43 -4.01
C ASP A 245 9.37 -15.25 -3.24
N ASP A 246 10.19 -15.54 -2.21
CA ASP A 246 10.89 -14.53 -1.42
C ASP A 246 11.98 -13.84 -2.25
N GLY A 247 12.22 -12.55 -2.00
CA GLY A 247 13.31 -11.79 -2.63
C GLY A 247 13.21 -11.59 -4.14
N ASP A 248 11.99 -11.53 -4.69
CA ASP A 248 11.78 -11.42 -6.14
C ASP A 248 11.86 -9.99 -6.71
N ILE A 249 12.04 -8.97 -5.87
CA ILE A 249 11.89 -7.57 -6.28
C ILE A 249 13.04 -6.71 -5.78
N VAL A 250 13.60 -5.88 -6.67
CA VAL A 250 14.54 -4.81 -6.33
C VAL A 250 13.95 -3.48 -6.80
N VAL A 251 13.68 -2.57 -5.87
CA VAL A 251 13.09 -1.26 -6.16
C VAL A 251 14.16 -0.18 -6.01
N PRO A 252 14.46 0.59 -7.08
CA PRO A 252 15.42 1.69 -6.99
C PRO A 252 14.85 2.87 -6.21
N HIS A 253 15.68 3.46 -5.36
CA HIS A 253 15.47 4.74 -4.69
C HIS A 253 16.74 5.60 -4.83
N ASP A 254 16.71 6.86 -4.40
CA ASP A 254 17.83 7.78 -4.60
C ASP A 254 19.09 7.29 -3.84
N GLY A 255 20.11 6.85 -4.58
CA GLY A 255 21.35 6.31 -4.03
C GLY A 255 21.25 4.93 -3.37
N GLN A 256 20.08 4.34 -3.32
CA GLN A 256 19.77 3.08 -2.64
C GLN A 256 18.90 2.17 -3.48
N VAL A 257 18.86 0.90 -3.12
CA VAL A 257 17.82 -0.02 -3.60
C VAL A 257 17.16 -0.73 -2.42
N VAL A 258 15.87 -0.95 -2.52
CA VAL A 258 15.11 -1.75 -1.56
C VAL A 258 14.90 -3.15 -2.12
N LEU A 259 15.44 -4.11 -1.42
CA LEU A 259 15.32 -5.55 -1.69
C LEU A 259 14.08 -6.08 -0.96
N GLY A 260 13.28 -6.89 -1.61
CA GLY A 260 12.08 -7.41 -0.95
C GLY A 260 11.41 -8.54 -1.72
N THR A 261 10.64 -9.31 -1.11
CA THR A 261 10.24 -9.36 0.29
C THR A 261 9.85 -10.79 0.65
N THR A 262 9.88 -11.15 1.91
CA THR A 262 9.36 -12.43 2.40
C THR A 262 7.84 -12.40 2.57
N SER A 263 7.22 -13.55 2.87
CA SER A 263 5.79 -13.65 3.16
C SER A 263 5.52 -14.69 4.25
N VAL A 264 5.50 -14.26 5.51
CA VAL A 264 5.33 -15.12 6.68
C VAL A 264 4.05 -14.73 7.41
N PRO A 265 3.07 -15.65 7.61
CA PRO A 265 1.88 -15.37 8.41
C PRO A 265 2.22 -14.95 9.84
N VAL A 266 1.43 -14.03 10.40
CA VAL A 266 1.53 -13.58 11.78
C VAL A 266 0.14 -13.57 12.42
N ASP A 267 0.07 -13.85 13.71
CA ASP A 267 -1.19 -13.79 14.46
C ASP A 267 -1.49 -12.37 14.94
N ASP A 268 -0.44 -11.62 15.32
CA ASP A 268 -0.53 -10.23 15.77
C ASP A 268 0.34 -9.33 14.87
N PRO A 269 -0.22 -8.26 14.29
CA PRO A 269 0.54 -7.35 13.43
C PRO A 269 1.57 -6.47 14.17
N ASP A 270 1.51 -6.37 15.50
CA ASP A 270 2.45 -5.60 16.32
C ASP A 270 3.49 -6.49 17.04
N ASP A 271 3.14 -7.76 17.32
CA ASP A 271 4.02 -8.70 18.04
C ASP A 271 4.34 -9.94 17.19
N TYR A 272 5.48 -9.91 16.51
CA TYR A 272 5.98 -11.02 15.69
C TYR A 272 7.50 -11.12 15.71
N GLU A 273 8.02 -12.32 15.49
CA GLU A 273 9.44 -12.57 15.35
C GLU A 273 10.03 -11.82 14.12
N ARG A 274 11.22 -11.26 14.27
CA ARG A 274 12.03 -10.67 13.19
C ARG A 274 13.24 -11.57 12.99
N ALA A 275 13.14 -12.50 12.05
CA ALA A 275 14.09 -13.58 11.91
C ALA A 275 15.21 -13.24 10.90
N ASP A 276 16.47 -13.50 11.27
CA ASP A 276 17.65 -13.20 10.44
C ASP A 276 17.61 -13.94 9.09
N TRP A 277 17.04 -15.15 9.04
CA TRP A 277 16.94 -15.90 7.80
C TRP A 277 16.11 -15.17 6.70
N GLU A 278 15.15 -14.34 7.10
CA GLU A 278 14.36 -13.55 6.14
C GLU A 278 15.23 -12.52 5.43
N LEU A 279 16.16 -11.91 6.18
CA LEU A 279 17.14 -10.96 5.66
C LEU A 279 18.10 -11.63 4.68
N GLU A 280 18.75 -12.70 5.13
CA GLU A 280 19.69 -13.49 4.33
C GLU A 280 19.03 -13.97 3.03
N ARG A 281 17.86 -14.59 3.14
CA ARG A 281 17.08 -15.06 1.98
C ARG A 281 16.75 -13.95 0.99
N THR A 282 16.34 -12.79 1.47
CA THR A 282 15.97 -11.66 0.61
C THR A 282 17.18 -11.11 -0.14
N ILE A 283 18.32 -10.97 0.53
CA ILE A 283 19.56 -10.51 -0.10
C ILE A 283 20.03 -11.52 -1.14
N ASP A 284 20.08 -12.81 -0.81
CA ASP A 284 20.56 -13.87 -1.72
C ASP A 284 19.74 -13.96 -3.00
N GLU A 285 18.40 -13.92 -2.89
CA GLU A 285 17.50 -14.02 -4.04
C GLU A 285 17.53 -12.75 -4.91
N CYS A 286 17.65 -11.57 -4.32
CA CYS A 286 17.83 -10.33 -5.08
C CYS A 286 19.21 -10.28 -5.76
N ALA A 287 20.26 -10.78 -5.09
CA ALA A 287 21.61 -10.86 -5.65
C ALA A 287 21.69 -11.84 -6.84
N ALA A 288 20.80 -12.82 -6.93
CA ALA A 288 20.71 -13.69 -8.10
C ALA A 288 20.39 -12.89 -9.37
N MET A 289 19.64 -11.78 -9.27
CA MET A 289 19.37 -10.86 -10.39
C MET A 289 20.43 -9.77 -10.51
N LEU A 290 20.85 -9.19 -9.40
CA LEU A 290 21.76 -8.03 -9.32
C LEU A 290 22.89 -8.32 -8.33
N PRO A 291 23.95 -9.08 -8.73
CA PRO A 291 24.99 -9.58 -7.85
C PRO A 291 25.64 -8.54 -6.90
N PRO A 292 25.87 -7.28 -7.31
CA PRO A 292 26.50 -6.31 -6.40
C PRO A 292 25.76 -6.01 -5.10
N VAL A 293 24.44 -6.30 -5.01
CA VAL A 293 23.69 -6.02 -3.78
C VAL A 293 24.05 -6.99 -2.63
N ALA A 294 24.71 -8.12 -2.92
CA ALA A 294 25.19 -9.05 -1.90
C ALA A 294 26.25 -8.46 -0.97
N ASP A 295 27.13 -7.60 -1.52
CA ASP A 295 28.26 -6.99 -0.80
C ASP A 295 28.05 -5.48 -0.58
N ALA A 296 26.86 -4.94 -0.93
CA ALA A 296 26.55 -3.53 -0.80
C ALA A 296 26.42 -3.11 0.68
N GLU A 297 26.75 -1.86 0.99
CA GLU A 297 26.62 -1.33 2.35
C GLU A 297 25.15 -1.35 2.78
N HIS A 298 24.89 -2.02 3.92
CA HIS A 298 23.55 -2.11 4.48
C HIS A 298 23.14 -0.74 5.07
N VAL A 299 21.99 -0.23 4.63
CA VAL A 299 21.45 1.03 5.13
C VAL A 299 20.42 0.77 6.23
N ARG A 300 19.42 -0.09 5.93
CA ARG A 300 18.32 -0.31 6.85
C ARG A 300 17.58 -1.62 6.59
N THR A 301 17.01 -2.19 7.66
CA THR A 301 16.06 -3.32 7.59
C THR A 301 14.79 -2.97 8.32
N TRP A 302 13.64 -3.30 7.72
CA TRP A 302 12.33 -3.16 8.36
C TRP A 302 11.36 -4.25 7.90
N TRP A 303 10.31 -4.45 8.66
CA TRP A 303 9.22 -5.36 8.34
C TRP A 303 7.92 -4.59 8.14
N GLY A 304 7.17 -4.96 7.10
CA GLY A 304 5.80 -4.51 6.87
C GLY A 304 4.82 -5.67 7.01
N VAL A 305 3.64 -5.41 7.53
CA VAL A 305 2.57 -6.40 7.66
C VAL A 305 1.47 -6.10 6.65
N ARG A 306 1.17 -7.07 5.79
CA ARG A 306 0.13 -6.94 4.75
C ARG A 306 -1.24 -7.19 5.35
N PRO A 307 -2.26 -6.36 5.03
CA PRO A 307 -3.62 -6.48 5.52
C PRO A 307 -4.43 -7.52 4.73
N LEU A 308 -3.96 -8.77 4.65
CA LEU A 308 -4.68 -9.81 3.91
C LEU A 308 -5.98 -10.19 4.62
N TYR A 309 -7.03 -10.38 3.84
CA TYR A 309 -8.34 -10.83 4.28
C TYR A 309 -8.63 -12.21 3.71
N GLU A 310 -9.05 -13.14 4.55
CA GLU A 310 -9.40 -14.48 4.15
C GLU A 310 -10.64 -14.94 4.94
N PRO A 311 -11.84 -14.96 4.35
CA PRO A 311 -12.99 -15.57 4.98
C PRO A 311 -12.75 -17.08 5.18
N GLU A 312 -13.31 -17.66 6.24
CA GLU A 312 -13.07 -19.06 6.70
C GLU A 312 -13.23 -20.13 5.60
N GLU A 313 -13.99 -19.84 4.55
CA GLU A 313 -14.26 -20.75 3.43
C GLU A 313 -13.09 -20.87 2.42
N ALA A 314 -12.07 -20.02 2.50
CA ALA A 314 -11.01 -19.88 1.49
C ALA A 314 -9.62 -20.35 1.94
N ALA A 315 -9.48 -21.08 3.06
CA ALA A 315 -8.19 -21.41 3.71
C ALA A 315 -7.18 -22.10 2.78
N ARG A 316 -6.34 -21.31 2.10
CA ARG A 316 -5.16 -21.74 1.35
C ARG A 316 -3.99 -20.82 1.69
N GLY A 317 -2.80 -21.38 1.83
CA GLY A 317 -1.61 -20.68 2.35
C GLY A 317 -1.37 -19.27 1.78
N GLY A 318 -0.84 -18.38 2.59
CA GLY A 318 -0.84 -16.91 2.43
C GLY A 318 -0.39 -16.29 1.08
N ARG A 319 0.24 -17.04 0.17
CA ARG A 319 0.54 -16.60 -1.20
C ARG A 319 -0.60 -16.82 -2.19
N GLY A 320 -1.60 -17.63 -1.87
CA GLY A 320 -2.78 -17.90 -2.70
C GLY A 320 -3.98 -17.02 -2.39
N ILE A 321 -3.88 -16.10 -1.41
CA ILE A 321 -4.95 -15.17 -1.05
C ILE A 321 -5.02 -14.07 -2.11
N SER A 322 -6.24 -13.73 -2.57
CA SER A 322 -6.44 -12.61 -3.49
C SER A 322 -5.80 -11.32 -2.96
N ARG A 323 -5.22 -10.54 -3.85
CA ARG A 323 -4.66 -9.22 -3.56
C ARG A 323 -5.65 -8.09 -3.85
N GLY A 324 -6.87 -8.42 -4.21
CA GLY A 324 -7.98 -7.50 -4.28
C GLY A 324 -8.36 -6.92 -2.91
N PHE A 325 -9.15 -5.89 -2.91
CA PHE A 325 -9.68 -5.31 -1.66
C PHE A 325 -11.09 -5.83 -1.38
N HIS A 326 -11.49 -5.71 -0.13
CA HIS A 326 -12.81 -6.08 0.36
C HIS A 326 -13.40 -4.94 1.18
N LEU A 327 -14.55 -4.46 0.75
CA LEU A 327 -15.38 -3.49 1.48
C LEU A 327 -16.49 -4.25 2.20
N LEU A 328 -16.47 -4.24 3.51
CA LEU A 328 -17.37 -4.97 4.39
C LEU A 328 -18.34 -3.97 5.04
N ASP A 329 -19.61 -4.01 4.67
CA ASP A 329 -20.66 -3.26 5.32
C ASP A 329 -21.21 -4.08 6.50
N HIS A 330 -21.04 -3.57 7.73
CA HIS A 330 -21.44 -4.30 8.94
C HIS A 330 -22.92 -4.17 9.30
N ALA A 331 -23.74 -3.57 8.42
CA ALA A 331 -25.18 -3.52 8.61
C ALA A 331 -25.81 -4.94 8.71
N ASP A 332 -25.29 -5.90 7.91
CA ASP A 332 -25.72 -7.29 7.94
C ASP A 332 -25.32 -8.03 9.25
N GLU A 333 -24.30 -7.51 9.95
CA GLU A 333 -23.88 -7.99 11.28
C GLU A 333 -24.56 -7.23 12.42
N GLY A 334 -25.48 -6.31 12.11
CA GLY A 334 -26.27 -5.55 13.07
C GLY A 334 -25.62 -4.23 13.54
N VAL A 335 -24.61 -3.71 12.86
CA VAL A 335 -24.02 -2.38 13.11
C VAL A 335 -24.18 -1.51 11.87
N GLU A 336 -25.28 -0.75 11.80
CA GLU A 336 -25.77 -0.07 10.58
C GLU A 336 -24.91 1.10 10.08
N ASN A 337 -24.01 1.64 10.90
CA ASN A 337 -23.23 2.82 10.59
C ASN A 337 -21.72 2.57 10.70
N CYS A 338 -21.29 1.40 10.30
CA CYS A 338 -19.89 1.02 10.30
C CYS A 338 -19.57 0.16 9.08
N CYS A 339 -18.43 0.45 8.43
CA CYS A 339 -17.84 -0.42 7.43
C CYS A 339 -16.34 -0.61 7.65
N SER A 340 -15.78 -1.69 7.10
CA SER A 340 -14.34 -1.95 7.09
C SER A 340 -13.85 -2.12 5.66
N ILE A 341 -12.70 -1.51 5.34
CA ILE A 341 -12.01 -1.69 4.07
C ILE A 341 -10.66 -2.35 4.31
N VAL A 342 -10.41 -3.50 3.68
CA VAL A 342 -9.24 -4.35 3.92
C VAL A 342 -8.68 -4.93 2.63
N GLY A 343 -7.43 -5.38 2.65
CA GLY A 343 -6.75 -5.93 1.47
C GLY A 343 -6.20 -4.85 0.56
N GLY A 344 -6.21 -5.13 -0.74
CA GLY A 344 -5.73 -4.21 -1.77
C GLY A 344 -4.22 -3.99 -1.76
N LYS A 345 -3.80 -2.95 -2.47
CA LYS A 345 -2.41 -2.54 -2.66
C LYS A 345 -2.28 -1.03 -2.55
N LEU A 346 -1.05 -0.55 -2.32
CA LEU A 346 -0.77 0.87 -2.38
C LEU A 346 -1.16 1.47 -3.74
N THR A 347 -0.97 0.75 -4.83
CA THR A 347 -1.36 1.20 -6.18
C THR A 347 -2.86 1.40 -6.33
N THR A 348 -3.70 0.59 -5.67
CA THR A 348 -5.16 0.61 -5.80
C THR A 348 -5.85 1.37 -4.66
N TYR A 349 -5.09 2.11 -3.83
CA TYR A 349 -5.67 2.81 -2.67
C TYR A 349 -6.78 3.79 -3.06
N ARG A 350 -6.67 4.44 -4.24
CA ARG A 350 -7.64 5.44 -4.69
C ARG A 350 -8.98 4.79 -5.04
N SER A 351 -8.97 3.67 -5.81
CA SER A 351 -10.20 2.91 -6.11
C SER A 351 -10.85 2.34 -4.85
N MET A 352 -10.03 1.89 -3.88
CA MET A 352 -10.52 1.49 -2.55
C MET A 352 -11.22 2.66 -1.84
N ALA A 353 -10.63 3.85 -1.91
CA ALA A 353 -11.18 5.05 -1.31
C ALA A 353 -12.51 5.45 -1.97
N GLU A 354 -12.56 5.47 -3.30
CA GLU A 354 -13.76 5.75 -4.09
C GLU A 354 -14.90 4.79 -3.73
N ALA A 355 -14.66 3.48 -3.77
CA ALA A 355 -15.68 2.48 -3.43
C ALA A 355 -16.21 2.65 -1.99
N THR A 356 -15.31 3.01 -1.04
CA THR A 356 -15.71 3.26 0.35
C THR A 356 -16.51 4.56 0.49
N ALA A 357 -16.08 5.63 -0.19
CA ALA A 357 -16.78 6.91 -0.18
C ALA A 357 -18.16 6.81 -0.82
N ASP A 358 -18.31 6.03 -1.90
CA ASP A 358 -19.61 5.76 -2.53
C ASP A 358 -20.57 5.10 -1.54
N LEU A 359 -20.15 4.02 -0.85
CA LEU A 359 -20.96 3.37 0.18
C LEU A 359 -21.35 4.35 1.28
N VAL A 360 -20.40 5.15 1.78
CA VAL A 360 -20.65 6.12 2.86
C VAL A 360 -21.61 7.22 2.41
N CYS A 361 -21.44 7.77 1.20
CA CYS A 361 -22.34 8.77 0.63
C CYS A 361 -23.76 8.23 0.47
N ASP A 362 -23.92 6.99 -0.01
CA ASP A 362 -25.22 6.32 -0.09
C ASP A 362 -25.88 6.21 1.30
N ARG A 363 -25.13 5.85 2.35
CA ARG A 363 -25.63 5.74 3.73
C ARG A 363 -25.97 7.08 4.35
N LEU A 364 -25.32 8.17 3.97
CA LEU A 364 -25.57 9.52 4.44
C LEU A 364 -26.59 10.28 3.60
N GLY A 365 -26.95 9.77 2.41
CA GLY A 365 -27.82 10.44 1.45
C GLY A 365 -27.15 11.64 0.77
N VAL A 366 -25.83 11.58 0.57
CA VAL A 366 -25.04 12.57 -0.16
C VAL A 366 -24.98 12.18 -1.64
N ASP A 367 -25.47 13.05 -2.52
CA ASP A 367 -25.47 12.88 -3.97
C ASP A 367 -24.32 13.71 -4.56
N ALA A 368 -23.10 13.13 -4.60
CA ALA A 368 -21.90 13.77 -5.13
C ALA A 368 -20.95 12.74 -5.75
N ASP A 369 -20.48 13.02 -6.97
CA ASP A 369 -19.56 12.16 -7.71
C ASP A 369 -18.12 12.23 -7.18
N CYS A 370 -17.35 11.16 -7.41
CA CYS A 370 -15.92 11.14 -7.15
C CYS A 370 -15.14 11.94 -8.21
N HIS A 371 -14.22 12.79 -7.76
CA HIS A 371 -13.32 13.57 -8.62
C HIS A 371 -11.84 13.28 -8.38
N THR A 372 -11.50 12.31 -7.53
CA THR A 372 -10.12 12.03 -7.11
C THR A 372 -9.23 11.55 -8.25
N ALA A 373 -9.80 10.93 -9.28
CA ALA A 373 -9.04 10.51 -10.47
C ALA A 373 -8.63 11.68 -11.38
N GLU A 374 -9.29 12.83 -11.27
CA GLU A 374 -9.13 13.97 -12.18
C GLU A 374 -8.44 15.17 -11.51
N THR A 375 -8.40 15.18 -10.18
CA THR A 375 -7.84 16.28 -9.37
C THR A 375 -6.42 15.97 -8.96
N ASP A 376 -5.47 16.86 -9.31
CA ASP A 376 -4.08 16.73 -8.92
C ASP A 376 -3.93 16.82 -7.39
N LEU A 377 -2.96 16.10 -6.85
CA LEU A 377 -2.59 16.23 -5.44
C LEU A 377 -1.86 17.55 -5.17
N PRO A 378 -2.10 18.22 -4.03
CA PRO A 378 -1.39 19.44 -3.67
C PRO A 378 0.12 19.17 -3.53
N GLY A 379 0.93 20.12 -3.96
CA GLY A 379 2.38 20.00 -3.90
C GLY A 379 2.99 18.98 -4.89
N ALA A 380 2.18 18.33 -5.74
CA ALA A 380 2.63 17.24 -6.62
C ALA A 380 3.77 17.62 -7.60
N SER A 381 4.01 18.89 -7.84
CA SER A 381 5.09 19.38 -8.71
C SER A 381 6.38 19.78 -7.97
N ASP A 382 6.41 19.66 -6.64
CA ASP A 382 7.51 20.13 -5.81
C ASP A 382 7.83 19.15 -4.66
N PRO A 383 8.94 18.40 -4.76
CA PRO A 383 9.33 17.42 -3.75
C PRO A 383 9.60 18.04 -2.37
N GLU A 384 10.08 19.29 -2.28
CA GLU A 384 10.35 19.95 -1.00
C GLU A 384 9.04 20.29 -0.25
N VAL A 385 8.00 20.67 -1.00
CA VAL A 385 6.65 20.88 -0.46
C VAL A 385 6.06 19.57 0.04
N LEU A 386 6.18 18.50 -0.72
CA LEU A 386 5.70 17.17 -0.31
C LEU A 386 6.43 16.68 0.94
N ASP A 387 7.76 16.88 1.04
CA ASP A 387 8.54 16.51 2.23
C ASP A 387 8.15 17.36 3.45
N ALA A 388 7.77 18.63 3.24
CA ALA A 388 7.22 19.45 4.32
C ALA A 388 5.88 18.89 4.84
N PHE A 389 5.01 18.40 3.95
CA PHE A 389 3.76 17.73 4.35
C PHE A 389 4.04 16.45 5.15
N VAL A 390 5.02 15.64 4.71
CA VAL A 390 5.43 14.42 5.44
C VAL A 390 5.87 14.78 6.86
N ARG A 391 6.74 15.78 7.02
CA ARG A 391 7.20 16.23 8.36
C ARG A 391 6.07 16.78 9.23
N GLU A 392 5.11 17.48 8.65
CA GLU A 392 3.97 18.03 9.39
C GLU A 392 3.12 16.95 10.08
N PHE A 393 2.95 15.81 9.43
CA PHE A 393 2.14 14.71 9.94
C PHE A 393 2.97 13.59 10.60
N ASP A 394 4.25 13.81 10.86
CA ASP A 394 5.17 12.76 11.35
C ASP A 394 5.07 11.48 10.50
N GLY A 395 5.04 11.68 9.17
CA GLY A 395 4.86 10.62 8.19
C GLY A 395 6.08 9.71 8.09
N GLN A 396 5.87 8.46 7.71
CA GLN A 396 6.92 7.46 7.59
C GLN A 396 6.98 6.89 6.17
N GLY A 397 8.19 6.68 5.67
CA GLY A 397 8.45 6.10 4.36
C GLY A 397 9.69 5.21 4.33
N PRO A 398 9.87 4.38 3.30
CA PRO A 398 10.93 3.38 3.26
C PRO A 398 12.34 3.98 3.15
N THR A 399 12.48 5.15 2.54
CA THR A 399 13.78 5.73 2.17
C THR A 399 13.95 7.20 2.50
N ASP A 400 12.99 7.81 3.17
CA ASP A 400 13.08 9.21 3.61
C ASP A 400 14.04 9.28 4.81
N ALA A 401 15.31 9.59 4.54
CA ALA A 401 16.40 9.50 5.51
C ALA A 401 16.13 10.34 6.78
N ASP A 402 15.44 11.47 6.66
CA ASP A 402 15.11 12.37 7.76
C ASP A 402 13.86 11.92 8.55
N ILE A 403 13.09 10.96 8.02
CA ILE A 403 11.82 10.49 8.58
C ILE A 403 11.96 9.06 9.09
N VAL A 404 12.91 8.33 8.53
CA VAL A 404 13.04 6.88 8.63
C VAL A 404 14.26 6.46 9.49
N ASN A 405 15.10 7.38 9.92
CA ASN A 405 16.13 7.14 10.92
C ASN A 405 15.61 7.59 12.30
N PRO A 406 14.95 6.73 13.06
CA PRO A 406 15.00 6.87 14.50
C PRO A 406 16.41 6.43 14.92
N ASP A 407 17.15 7.30 15.61
CA ASP A 407 18.35 6.95 16.36
C ASP A 407 18.14 5.74 17.28
#